data_b821b85bd8d7e76909d7741152ddbcf0
#
_entry.id   b821b85bd8d7e76909d7741152ddbcf0
#
_cell.length_a   1.000
_cell.length_b   1.000
_cell.length_c   1.000
_cell.angle_alpha   90.00
_cell.angle_beta   90.00
_cell.angle_gamma   90.00
#
_symmetry.space_group_name_H-M   'P 1'
#
loop_
_entity.id
_entity.type
_entity.pdbx_description
1 polymer ?
#
loop_
_entity_poly.entity_id
_entity_poly.type
_entity_poly.pdbx_seq_one_letter_code
_entity_poly.pdbx_strand_id
1 'polypeptide(L)'
;VAAGTIAAAGRNIQMQHLEGGIVRSISIREGDAVRRGDTIMVLDDTAARTQLNRLAKQWLSLCIRIERLGAERDGATVLVDTLCGKRLPIDVDPREIILEEEKEFNARLARFRSEQTILEERLDQLDETLTGLGERRAAVHKQAEVIKDELRRKQSLVERGLINRSDYTELLRIDADLLGQTAAIASEQATTGSQIAEAKEQVERLLTQRTEEAVTKLNESKNSLRDVEEQLAASFAVLERTVIKAPSDGIVVTSAYNVIGNVIGPGEKIMEILPTADRPLVEARLQPKDIDVVHSGQQARLRFTALDARRTPEVEAVVQQVSADRLVDQATQQPYYRALLEIKESLPTGVAKDDLHPGMPVEVFISTGDRTFFDYLIKPLRDSTSHAFVED
;
A
#
# COMPACT_ATOMS: atom_id res chain seq x y z
N VAL A 1 8.86 -50.55 -26.50
CA VAL A 1 7.45 -50.49 -26.02
C VAL A 1 7.47 -50.39 -24.51
N ALA A 2 6.74 -49.41 -23.95
CA ALA A 2 6.65 -49.23 -22.52
C ALA A 2 5.19 -49.23 -22.07
N ALA A 3 4.94 -49.80 -20.90
CA ALA A 3 3.64 -49.65 -20.24
C ALA A 3 3.54 -48.26 -19.63
N GLY A 4 2.41 -47.60 -19.84
CA GLY A 4 2.14 -46.27 -19.30
C GLY A 4 0.72 -46.16 -18.77
N THR A 5 0.46 -45.04 -18.13
CA THR A 5 -0.87 -44.63 -17.71
C THR A 5 -1.09 -43.16 -18.02
N ILE A 6 -2.32 -42.79 -18.28
CA ILE A 6 -2.65 -41.34 -18.38
C ILE A 6 -2.36 -40.74 -17.02
N ALA A 7 -1.41 -39.82 -16.99
CA ALA A 7 -1.11 -39.08 -15.79
C ALA A 7 -2.25 -38.07 -15.49
N ALA A 8 -2.57 -37.94 -14.21
CA ALA A 8 -3.31 -36.78 -13.80
C ALA A 8 -2.52 -35.53 -14.21
N ALA A 9 -3.22 -34.49 -14.62
CA ALA A 9 -2.62 -33.23 -15.15
C ALA A 9 -1.70 -32.50 -14.18
N GLY A 10 -1.47 -33.04 -13.03
CA GLY A 10 -0.61 -32.52 -11.97
C GLY A 10 -0.84 -33.30 -10.67
N ARG A 11 -0.11 -32.92 -9.64
CA ARG A 11 -0.40 -33.37 -8.28
C ARG A 11 -1.69 -32.70 -7.81
N ASN A 12 -2.48 -33.42 -7.01
CA ASN A 12 -3.63 -32.82 -6.37
C ASN A 12 -3.25 -31.50 -5.68
N ILE A 13 -3.99 -30.45 -5.99
CA ILE A 13 -3.82 -29.15 -5.33
C ILE A 13 -4.55 -29.24 -4.00
N GLN A 14 -3.79 -29.14 -2.91
CA GLN A 14 -4.35 -29.04 -1.58
C GLN A 14 -4.68 -27.59 -1.27
N MET A 15 -5.94 -27.30 -1.06
CA MET A 15 -6.40 -26.00 -0.66
C MET A 15 -6.39 -25.88 0.86
N GLN A 16 -5.78 -24.80 1.36
CA GLN A 16 -5.69 -24.46 2.77
C GLN A 16 -6.14 -23.01 2.95
N HIS A 17 -6.67 -22.69 4.14
CA HIS A 17 -7.02 -21.31 4.50
C HIS A 17 -6.07 -20.78 5.56
N LEU A 18 -5.54 -19.57 5.33
CA LEU A 18 -4.51 -19.00 6.19
C LEU A 18 -5.04 -18.67 7.59
N GLU A 19 -6.18 -17.99 7.66
CA GLU A 19 -6.77 -17.50 8.92
C GLU A 19 -7.77 -18.47 9.54
N GLY A 20 -8.37 -19.36 8.74
CA GLY A 20 -9.52 -20.14 9.16
C GLY A 20 -10.82 -19.33 9.21
N GLY A 21 -11.85 -19.85 9.87
CA GLY A 21 -13.12 -19.18 10.04
C GLY A 21 -14.31 -20.14 10.11
N ILE A 22 -15.52 -19.59 10.27
CA ILE A 22 -16.77 -20.33 10.33
C ILE A 22 -17.34 -20.45 8.91
N VAL A 23 -17.71 -21.66 8.48
CA VAL A 23 -18.32 -21.90 7.17
C VAL A 23 -19.73 -21.35 7.13
N ARG A 24 -19.97 -20.36 6.28
CA ARG A 24 -21.29 -19.72 6.06
C ARG A 24 -22.09 -20.40 4.96
N SER A 25 -21.42 -20.75 3.85
CA SER A 25 -22.05 -21.47 2.74
C SER A 25 -21.04 -22.34 1.99
N ILE A 26 -21.51 -23.42 1.38
CA ILE A 26 -20.73 -24.34 0.56
C ILE A 26 -21.43 -24.42 -0.79
N SER A 27 -20.73 -24.06 -1.88
CA SER A 27 -21.26 -24.05 -3.24
C SER A 27 -20.89 -25.31 -4.02
N ILE A 28 -19.79 -25.97 -3.66
CA ILE A 28 -19.18 -27.08 -4.42
C ILE A 28 -18.95 -28.26 -3.48
N ARG A 29 -19.17 -29.48 -3.98
CA ARG A 29 -19.05 -30.73 -3.24
C ARG A 29 -18.02 -31.66 -3.88
N GLU A 30 -17.72 -32.77 -3.21
CA GLU A 30 -16.91 -33.87 -3.77
C GLU A 30 -17.52 -34.39 -5.08
N GLY A 31 -16.68 -34.57 -6.08
CA GLY A 31 -17.07 -35.02 -7.42
C GLY A 31 -17.44 -33.90 -8.38
N ASP A 32 -17.68 -32.69 -7.92
CA ASP A 32 -18.03 -31.56 -8.78
C ASP A 32 -16.84 -31.07 -9.63
N ALA A 33 -17.12 -30.71 -10.86
CA ALA A 33 -16.17 -30.03 -11.73
C ALA A 33 -16.15 -28.52 -11.42
N VAL A 34 -14.97 -27.93 -11.31
CA VAL A 34 -14.75 -26.52 -10.98
C VAL A 34 -13.90 -25.84 -12.01
N ARG A 35 -14.16 -24.57 -12.25
CA ARG A 35 -13.34 -23.69 -13.08
C ARG A 35 -12.54 -22.73 -12.18
N ARG A 36 -11.41 -22.29 -12.67
CA ARG A 36 -10.59 -21.27 -11.98
C ARG A 36 -11.43 -20.03 -11.66
N GLY A 37 -11.44 -19.65 -10.37
CA GLY A 37 -12.20 -18.51 -9.88
C GLY A 37 -13.61 -18.82 -9.39
N ASP A 38 -14.12 -20.05 -9.60
CA ASP A 38 -15.41 -20.46 -9.05
C ASP A 38 -15.40 -20.43 -7.52
N THR A 39 -16.48 -19.92 -6.93
CA THR A 39 -16.60 -19.87 -5.46
C THR A 39 -16.90 -21.27 -4.92
N ILE A 40 -15.98 -21.77 -4.12
CA ILE A 40 -16.10 -23.10 -3.48
C ILE A 40 -16.91 -23.00 -2.20
N MET A 41 -16.52 -22.12 -1.31
CA MET A 41 -17.24 -21.84 -0.07
C MET A 41 -17.01 -20.39 0.38
N VAL A 42 -17.91 -19.93 1.24
CA VAL A 42 -17.84 -18.60 1.84
C VAL A 42 -17.79 -18.78 3.36
N LEU A 43 -16.82 -18.12 3.98
CA LEU A 43 -16.70 -18.04 5.43
C LEU A 43 -17.51 -16.87 5.98
N ASP A 44 -17.76 -16.85 7.26
CA ASP A 44 -18.36 -15.70 7.96
C ASP A 44 -17.40 -14.51 7.89
N ASP A 45 -17.86 -13.46 7.26
CA ASP A 45 -17.11 -12.23 7.00
C ASP A 45 -17.33 -11.15 8.06
N THR A 46 -18.16 -11.40 9.07
CA THR A 46 -18.59 -10.38 10.05
C THR A 46 -17.42 -9.71 10.75
N ALA A 47 -16.46 -10.49 11.26
CA ALA A 47 -15.29 -9.94 11.95
C ALA A 47 -14.35 -9.19 10.99
N ALA A 48 -14.08 -9.74 9.80
CA ALA A 48 -13.24 -9.13 8.78
C ALA A 48 -13.84 -7.82 8.28
N ARG A 49 -15.15 -7.79 8.01
CA ARG A 49 -15.90 -6.60 7.58
C ARG A 49 -15.94 -5.52 8.67
N THR A 50 -16.14 -5.91 9.92
CA THR A 50 -16.14 -4.97 11.07
C THR A 50 -14.78 -4.31 11.23
N GLN A 51 -13.70 -5.08 11.15
CA GLN A 51 -12.33 -4.57 11.22
C GLN A 51 -12.03 -3.62 10.05
N LEU A 52 -12.41 -3.99 8.84
CA LEU A 52 -12.25 -3.16 7.65
C LEU A 52 -13.00 -1.83 7.79
N ASN A 53 -14.26 -1.86 8.23
CA ASN A 53 -15.08 -0.65 8.44
C ASN A 53 -14.47 0.26 9.52
N ARG A 54 -13.92 -0.30 10.59
CA ARG A 54 -13.24 0.47 11.65
C ARG A 54 -12.02 1.21 11.09
N LEU A 55 -11.17 0.51 10.34
CA LEU A 55 -9.99 1.11 9.71
C LEU A 55 -10.37 2.15 8.64
N ALA A 56 -11.43 1.91 7.89
CA ALA A 56 -11.95 2.86 6.90
C ALA A 56 -12.43 4.17 7.54
N LYS A 57 -13.14 4.10 8.68
CA LYS A 57 -13.53 5.30 9.45
C LYS A 57 -12.31 6.05 9.98
N GLN A 58 -11.31 5.34 10.48
CA GLN A 58 -10.06 5.94 10.97
C GLN A 58 -9.28 6.60 9.83
N TRP A 59 -9.17 5.95 8.68
CA TRP A 59 -8.58 6.51 7.48
C TRP A 59 -9.27 7.81 7.05
N LEU A 60 -10.60 7.80 7.00
CA LEU A 60 -11.40 8.95 6.61
C LEU A 60 -11.20 10.14 7.57
N SER A 61 -11.23 9.88 8.87
CA SER A 61 -10.97 10.91 9.89
C SER A 61 -9.58 11.54 9.75
N LEU A 62 -8.54 10.72 9.55
CA LEU A 62 -7.18 11.21 9.32
C LEU A 62 -7.06 12.00 8.01
N CYS A 63 -7.71 11.55 6.95
CA CYS A 63 -7.70 12.20 5.66
C CYS A 63 -8.31 13.62 5.74
N ILE A 64 -9.49 13.76 6.33
CA ILE A 64 -10.17 15.05 6.50
C ILE A 64 -9.37 15.98 7.44
N ARG A 65 -8.80 15.40 8.51
CA ARG A 65 -7.89 16.16 9.42
C ARG A 65 -6.67 16.70 8.71
N ILE A 66 -6.07 15.95 7.80
CA ILE A 66 -4.93 16.38 6.98
C ILE A 66 -5.33 17.58 6.10
N GLU A 67 -6.51 17.55 5.51
CA GLU A 67 -7.02 18.66 4.70
C GLU A 67 -7.26 19.90 5.56
N ARG A 68 -7.87 19.76 6.74
CA ARG A 68 -8.05 20.84 7.70
C ARG A 68 -6.72 21.47 8.13
N LEU A 69 -5.76 20.65 8.53
CA LEU A 69 -4.44 21.12 8.96
C LEU A 69 -3.65 21.76 7.81
N GLY A 70 -3.85 21.27 6.57
CA GLY A 70 -3.35 21.93 5.38
C GLY A 70 -3.94 23.32 5.18
N ALA A 71 -5.25 23.47 5.34
CA ALA A 71 -5.94 24.74 5.28
C ALA A 71 -5.48 25.71 6.39
N GLU A 72 -5.27 25.21 7.62
CA GLU A 72 -4.72 26.03 8.72
C GLU A 72 -3.29 26.51 8.44
N ARG A 73 -2.43 25.64 7.91
CA ARG A 73 -1.05 26.00 7.49
C ARG A 73 -1.02 27.08 6.43
N ASP A 74 -1.91 26.96 5.43
CA ASP A 74 -1.97 27.86 4.29
C ASP A 74 -2.76 29.14 4.57
N GLY A 75 -3.23 29.33 5.80
CA GLY A 75 -3.97 30.51 6.23
C GLY A 75 -5.38 30.63 5.64
N ALA A 76 -5.96 29.52 5.18
CA ALA A 76 -7.31 29.52 4.62
C ALA A 76 -8.35 29.97 5.64
N THR A 77 -9.41 30.60 5.15
CA THR A 77 -10.54 31.07 5.96
C THR A 77 -11.77 30.15 5.88
N VAL A 78 -11.75 29.19 4.95
CA VAL A 78 -12.83 28.24 4.71
C VAL A 78 -12.18 26.88 4.42
N LEU A 79 -12.74 25.82 5.00
CA LEU A 79 -12.39 24.44 4.64
C LEU A 79 -13.11 24.11 3.32
N VAL A 80 -12.35 23.80 2.27
CA VAL A 80 -12.91 23.43 0.97
C VAL A 80 -13.36 21.97 1.02
N ASP A 81 -14.41 21.63 0.28
CA ASP A 81 -15.00 20.29 0.20
C ASP A 81 -13.95 19.23 -0.10
N THR A 82 -13.93 18.22 0.73
CA THR A 82 -12.83 17.25 0.80
C THR A 82 -12.92 16.20 -0.31
N LEU A 83 -11.80 15.91 -0.97
CA LEU A 83 -11.68 14.84 -1.95
C LEU A 83 -11.63 13.45 -1.29
N CYS A 84 -11.46 13.39 0.04
CA CYS A 84 -11.28 12.14 0.79
C CYS A 84 -12.49 11.21 0.72
N GLY A 85 -13.69 11.74 0.74
CA GLY A 85 -14.92 10.93 0.66
C GLY A 85 -15.13 10.17 -0.66
N LYS A 86 -14.38 10.53 -1.73
CA LYS A 86 -14.52 9.92 -3.07
C LYS A 86 -13.57 8.74 -3.32
N ARG A 87 -12.65 8.44 -2.40
CA ARG A 87 -11.57 7.44 -2.60
C ARG A 87 -11.82 6.08 -1.95
N LEU A 88 -12.80 5.95 -1.07
CA LEU A 88 -13.03 4.69 -0.37
C LEU A 88 -14.03 3.80 -1.12
N PRO A 89 -13.71 2.51 -1.34
CA PRO A 89 -14.65 1.53 -1.88
C PRO A 89 -15.63 0.98 -0.83
N ILE A 90 -15.80 1.67 0.30
CA ILE A 90 -16.55 1.20 1.47
C ILE A 90 -17.62 2.24 1.81
N ASP A 91 -18.81 1.77 2.10
CA ASP A 91 -19.99 2.60 2.45
C ASP A 91 -19.86 3.14 3.89
N VAL A 92 -19.00 4.15 4.06
CA VAL A 92 -18.87 4.92 5.30
C VAL A 92 -19.40 6.32 5.04
N ASP A 93 -20.41 6.75 5.81
CA ASP A 93 -20.94 8.12 5.70
C ASP A 93 -19.92 9.13 6.24
N PRO A 94 -19.38 10.02 5.40
CA PRO A 94 -18.35 10.98 5.82
C PRO A 94 -18.92 12.21 6.53
N ARG A 95 -20.25 12.43 6.50
CA ARG A 95 -20.89 13.70 6.90
C ARG A 95 -20.63 14.09 8.35
N GLU A 96 -20.71 13.14 9.26
CA GLU A 96 -20.48 13.39 10.69
C GLU A 96 -19.03 13.82 10.96
N ILE A 97 -18.07 13.14 10.34
CA ILE A 97 -16.63 13.40 10.49
C ILE A 97 -16.27 14.76 9.87
N ILE A 98 -16.81 15.07 8.69
CA ILE A 98 -16.61 16.37 8.03
C ILE A 98 -17.14 17.49 8.93
N LEU A 99 -18.34 17.36 9.45
CA LEU A 99 -18.97 18.37 10.32
C LEU A 99 -18.16 18.61 11.61
N GLU A 100 -17.57 17.56 12.17
CA GLU A 100 -16.74 17.67 13.37
C GLU A 100 -15.43 18.41 13.08
N GLU A 101 -14.74 18.09 12.02
CA GLU A 101 -13.50 18.76 11.63
C GLU A 101 -13.76 20.21 11.15
N GLU A 102 -14.91 20.51 10.52
CA GLU A 102 -15.32 21.88 10.21
C GLU A 102 -15.56 22.71 11.47
N LYS A 103 -16.21 22.16 12.47
CA LYS A 103 -16.41 22.83 13.77
C LYS A 103 -15.06 23.13 14.44
N GLU A 104 -14.18 22.16 14.45
CA GLU A 104 -12.83 22.34 15.01
C GLU A 104 -12.04 23.42 14.25
N PHE A 105 -12.10 23.42 12.91
CA PHE A 105 -11.47 24.45 12.07
C PHE A 105 -11.99 25.85 12.42
N ASN A 106 -13.31 26.01 12.45
CA ASN A 106 -13.95 27.30 12.73
C ASN A 106 -13.66 27.79 14.15
N ALA A 107 -13.64 26.90 15.14
CA ALA A 107 -13.32 27.25 16.52
C ALA A 107 -11.85 27.75 16.65
N ARG A 108 -10.91 27.05 16.02
CA ARG A 108 -9.48 27.46 16.00
C ARG A 108 -9.27 28.75 15.25
N LEU A 109 -9.94 28.94 14.11
CA LEU A 109 -9.88 30.18 13.34
C LEU A 109 -10.44 31.36 14.13
N ALA A 110 -11.58 31.19 14.82
CA ALA A 110 -12.17 32.24 15.66
C ALA A 110 -11.23 32.63 16.80
N ARG A 111 -10.61 31.66 17.48
CA ARG A 111 -9.63 31.92 18.53
C ARG A 111 -8.43 32.71 18.00
N PHE A 112 -7.85 32.26 16.89
CA PHE A 112 -6.71 32.95 16.27
C PHE A 112 -7.05 34.40 15.91
N ARG A 113 -8.21 34.65 15.28
CA ARG A 113 -8.65 36.00 14.92
C ARG A 113 -8.87 36.87 16.16
N SER A 114 -9.42 36.33 17.23
CA SER A 114 -9.60 37.08 18.48
C SER A 114 -8.27 37.50 19.10
N GLU A 115 -7.28 36.61 19.14
CA GLU A 115 -5.93 36.92 19.64
C GLU A 115 -5.21 37.94 18.74
N GLN A 116 -5.37 37.86 17.43
CA GLN A 116 -4.83 38.81 16.46
C GLN A 116 -5.45 40.19 16.66
N THR A 117 -6.77 40.32 16.76
CA THR A 117 -7.49 41.57 16.97
C THR A 117 -7.03 42.28 18.25
N ILE A 118 -6.86 41.52 19.36
CA ILE A 118 -6.37 42.09 20.62
C ILE A 118 -4.99 42.73 20.46
N LEU A 119 -4.09 42.07 19.72
CA LEU A 119 -2.75 42.61 19.46
C LEU A 119 -2.76 43.81 18.52
N GLU A 120 -3.63 43.80 17.51
CA GLU A 120 -3.82 44.92 16.57
C GLU A 120 -4.37 46.14 17.32
N GLU A 121 -5.40 46.00 18.15
CA GLU A 121 -5.93 47.07 19.00
C GLU A 121 -4.86 47.64 19.96
N ARG A 122 -3.99 46.76 20.48
CA ARG A 122 -2.86 47.20 21.32
C ARG A 122 -1.84 48.04 20.53
N LEU A 123 -1.54 47.64 19.28
CA LEU A 123 -0.65 48.42 18.39
C LEU A 123 -1.25 49.77 18.09
N ASP A 124 -2.53 49.86 17.76
CA ASP A 124 -3.23 51.14 17.46
C ASP A 124 -3.19 52.06 18.70
N GLN A 125 -3.45 51.54 19.90
CA GLN A 125 -3.36 52.33 21.13
C GLN A 125 -1.95 52.88 21.37
N LEU A 126 -0.91 52.10 21.12
CA LEU A 126 0.48 52.52 21.30
C LEU A 126 0.88 53.59 20.24
N ASP A 127 0.40 53.43 19.01
CA ASP A 127 0.66 54.40 17.92
C ASP A 127 -0.02 55.75 18.18
N GLU A 128 -1.27 55.77 18.69
CA GLU A 128 -1.95 56.98 19.15
C GLU A 128 -1.16 57.64 20.30
N THR A 129 -0.64 56.87 21.24
CA THR A 129 0.18 57.38 22.34
C THR A 129 1.46 58.02 21.81
N LEU A 130 2.14 57.35 20.86
CA LEU A 130 3.36 57.88 20.23
C LEU A 130 3.11 59.19 19.49
N THR A 131 1.97 59.25 18.77
CA THR A 131 1.52 60.45 18.08
C THR A 131 1.29 61.64 19.05
N GLY A 132 0.55 61.40 20.14
CA GLY A 132 0.30 62.39 21.18
C GLY A 132 1.58 62.88 21.87
N LEU A 133 2.55 61.98 22.12
CA LEU A 133 3.87 62.36 22.59
C LEU A 133 4.65 63.22 21.59
N GLY A 134 4.49 62.98 20.28
CA GLY A 134 5.04 63.78 19.20
C GLY A 134 4.51 65.20 19.22
N GLU A 135 3.21 65.38 19.35
CA GLU A 135 2.53 66.67 19.45
C GLU A 135 2.97 67.45 20.70
N ARG A 136 3.03 66.75 21.85
CA ARG A 136 3.50 67.33 23.13
C ARG A 136 4.95 67.79 23.00
N ARG A 137 5.84 67.00 22.39
CA ARG A 137 7.23 67.39 22.12
C ARG A 137 7.33 68.64 21.25
N ALA A 138 6.53 68.74 20.19
CA ALA A 138 6.48 69.87 19.31
C ALA A 138 6.04 71.17 20.04
N ALA A 139 5.06 71.05 20.95
CA ALA A 139 4.59 72.16 21.77
C ALA A 139 5.68 72.64 22.75
N VAL A 140 6.36 71.73 23.46
CA VAL A 140 7.45 72.06 24.38
C VAL A 140 8.65 72.67 23.63
N HIS A 141 8.99 72.18 22.44
CA HIS A 141 10.02 72.73 21.59
C HIS A 141 9.74 74.17 21.18
N LYS A 142 8.48 74.46 20.78
CA LYS A 142 8.06 75.80 20.45
C LYS A 142 8.16 76.77 21.63
N GLN A 143 7.81 76.31 22.85
CA GLN A 143 7.99 77.07 24.09
C GLN A 143 9.50 77.34 24.34
N ALA A 144 10.35 76.36 24.20
CA ALA A 144 11.79 76.51 24.37
C ALA A 144 12.42 77.47 23.37
N GLU A 145 11.94 77.47 22.11
CA GLU A 145 12.39 78.47 21.12
C GLU A 145 12.08 79.95 21.53
N VAL A 146 10.86 80.17 22.03
CA VAL A 146 10.45 81.54 22.52
C VAL A 146 11.33 81.95 23.68
N ILE A 147 11.57 81.06 24.67
CA ILE A 147 12.43 81.41 25.82
C ILE A 147 13.88 81.61 25.40
N LYS A 148 14.43 80.84 24.47
CA LYS A 148 15.78 81.05 23.92
C LYS A 148 15.91 82.41 23.22
N ASP A 149 14.90 82.86 22.48
CA ASP A 149 14.88 84.14 21.83
C ASP A 149 14.81 85.32 22.87
N GLU A 150 14.07 85.11 23.95
CA GLU A 150 14.02 86.11 25.04
C GLU A 150 15.34 86.11 25.83
N LEU A 151 15.96 84.97 26.11
CA LEU A 151 17.29 84.89 26.71
C LEU A 151 18.34 85.64 25.86
N ARG A 152 18.37 85.46 24.55
CA ARG A 152 19.30 86.16 23.64
C ARG A 152 19.13 87.63 23.71
N ARG A 153 17.89 88.11 23.73
CA ARG A 153 17.62 89.60 23.83
C ARG A 153 18.02 90.14 25.17
N LYS A 154 17.70 89.45 26.29
CA LYS A 154 18.00 89.88 27.66
C LYS A 154 19.49 89.79 27.99
N GLN A 155 20.22 88.85 27.47
CA GLN A 155 21.64 88.69 27.70
C GLN A 155 22.42 89.96 27.39
N SER A 156 22.19 90.64 26.24
CA SER A 156 22.87 91.85 25.85
C SER A 156 22.52 93.02 26.78
N LEU A 157 21.31 93.05 27.38
CA LEU A 157 20.87 94.11 28.31
C LEU A 157 21.46 93.91 29.72
N VAL A 158 21.61 92.64 30.20
CA VAL A 158 22.30 92.34 31.47
C VAL A 158 23.77 92.70 31.40
N GLU A 159 24.47 92.40 30.31
CA GLU A 159 25.87 92.77 30.10
C GLU A 159 26.11 94.27 30.13
N ARG A 160 25.09 95.04 29.72
CA ARG A 160 25.11 96.52 29.79
C ARG A 160 24.62 97.12 31.11
N GLY A 161 24.21 96.24 32.06
CA GLY A 161 23.68 96.73 33.35
C GLY A 161 22.28 97.36 33.31
N LEU A 162 21.50 97.13 32.20
CA LEU A 162 20.22 97.78 31.97
C LEU A 162 19.01 97.01 32.52
N ILE A 163 19.16 95.76 32.97
CA ILE A 163 18.13 94.91 33.63
C ILE A 163 18.70 94.16 34.81
N ASN A 164 17.80 93.70 35.69
CA ASN A 164 18.17 92.94 36.86
C ASN A 164 18.64 91.49 36.50
N ARG A 165 19.72 91.01 37.09
CA ARG A 165 20.30 89.68 36.88
C ARG A 165 19.36 88.59 37.28
N SER A 166 18.48 88.86 38.27
CA SER A 166 17.45 87.85 38.71
C SER A 166 16.49 87.47 37.61
N ASP A 167 16.04 88.43 36.80
CA ASP A 167 15.09 88.18 35.70
C ASP A 167 15.70 87.31 34.55
N TYR A 168 17.01 87.44 34.36
CA TYR A 168 17.74 86.57 33.42
C TYR A 168 17.96 85.17 33.96
N THR A 169 18.26 85.02 35.26
CA THR A 169 18.44 83.71 35.91
C THR A 169 17.15 82.98 35.99
N GLU A 170 16.00 83.64 36.12
CA GLU A 170 14.68 82.95 36.08
C GLU A 170 14.40 82.39 34.69
N LEU A 171 14.70 83.08 33.60
CA LEU A 171 14.57 82.55 32.26
C LEU A 171 15.50 81.34 32.01
N LEU A 172 16.74 81.39 32.58
CA LEU A 172 17.64 80.21 32.50
C LEU A 172 17.07 78.95 33.23
N ARG A 173 16.33 79.13 34.34
CA ARG A 173 15.67 78.08 35.02
C ARG A 173 14.52 77.51 34.17
N ILE A 174 13.73 78.38 33.50
CA ILE A 174 12.64 77.93 32.63
C ILE A 174 13.23 77.18 31.42
N ASP A 175 14.33 77.69 30.81
CA ASP A 175 15.00 77.01 29.69
C ASP A 175 15.51 75.60 30.12
N ALA A 176 16.13 75.48 31.32
CA ALA A 176 16.57 74.23 31.85
C ALA A 176 15.40 73.24 32.14
N ASP A 177 14.28 73.75 32.65
CA ASP A 177 13.07 72.95 32.87
C ASP A 177 12.47 72.40 31.58
N LEU A 178 12.33 73.27 30.53
CA LEU A 178 11.87 72.86 29.20
C LEU A 178 12.82 71.86 28.53
N LEU A 179 14.11 71.98 28.74
CA LEU A 179 15.08 70.99 28.28
C LEU A 179 14.88 69.65 28.98
N GLY A 180 14.64 69.68 30.30
CA GLY A 180 14.31 68.50 31.06
C GLY A 180 13.01 67.82 30.60
N GLN A 181 11.95 68.61 30.34
CA GLN A 181 10.68 68.11 29.79
C GLN A 181 10.88 67.50 28.40
N THR A 182 11.69 68.11 27.52
CA THR A 182 11.99 67.54 26.20
C THR A 182 12.71 66.23 26.29
N ALA A 183 13.66 66.07 27.20
CA ALA A 183 14.37 64.81 27.45
C ALA A 183 13.44 63.74 28.01
N ALA A 184 12.55 64.09 28.94
CA ALA A 184 11.55 63.16 29.49
C ALA A 184 10.61 62.62 28.40
N ILE A 185 10.07 63.50 27.54
CA ILE A 185 9.21 63.12 26.42
C ILE A 185 9.99 62.24 25.42
N ALA A 186 11.21 62.54 25.13
CA ALA A 186 12.05 61.71 24.24
C ALA A 186 12.26 60.29 24.81
N SER A 187 12.48 60.19 26.13
CA SER A 187 12.59 58.90 26.82
C SER A 187 11.27 58.09 26.75
N GLU A 188 10.14 58.79 26.96
CA GLU A 188 8.80 58.17 26.87
C GLU A 188 8.49 57.70 25.44
N GLN A 189 8.83 58.52 24.41
CA GLN A 189 8.74 58.10 23.00
C GLN A 189 9.58 56.87 22.69
N ALA A 190 10.82 56.78 23.20
CA ALA A 190 11.69 55.63 23.01
C ALA A 190 11.09 54.36 23.66
N THR A 191 10.52 54.48 24.86
CA THR A 191 9.85 53.40 25.58
C THR A 191 8.63 52.91 24.81
N THR A 192 7.76 53.84 24.33
CA THR A 192 6.59 53.52 23.53
C THR A 192 6.98 52.86 22.20
N GLY A 193 8.04 53.35 21.55
CA GLY A 193 8.58 52.71 20.36
C GLY A 193 9.06 51.28 20.56
N SER A 194 9.70 51.03 21.70
CA SER A 194 10.08 49.64 22.09
C SER A 194 8.87 48.74 22.32
N GLN A 195 7.80 49.26 22.95
CA GLN A 195 6.55 48.51 23.16
C GLN A 195 5.83 48.20 21.84
N ILE A 196 5.86 49.10 20.86
CA ILE A 196 5.34 48.87 19.50
C ILE A 196 6.13 47.74 18.83
N ALA A 197 7.47 47.77 18.92
CA ALA A 197 8.29 46.71 18.36
C ALA A 197 8.00 45.34 18.97
N GLU A 198 7.85 45.29 20.31
CA GLU A 198 7.47 44.07 21.03
C GLU A 198 6.09 43.55 20.63
N ALA A 199 5.08 44.42 20.51
CA ALA A 199 3.75 44.04 20.09
C ALA A 199 3.72 43.50 18.65
N LYS A 200 4.49 44.12 17.73
CA LYS A 200 4.68 43.61 16.34
C LYS A 200 5.30 42.21 16.35
N GLU A 201 6.32 41.98 17.15
CA GLU A 201 6.94 40.67 17.28
C GLU A 201 5.96 39.60 17.87
N GLN A 202 5.04 40.03 18.74
CA GLN A 202 3.99 39.13 19.27
C GLN A 202 3.03 38.72 18.17
N VAL A 203 2.64 39.63 17.25
CA VAL A 203 1.80 39.27 16.09
C VAL A 203 2.52 38.26 15.19
N GLU A 204 3.78 38.48 14.87
CA GLU A 204 4.58 37.57 14.05
C GLU A 204 4.75 36.21 14.72
N ARG A 205 4.96 36.17 16.04
CA ARG A 205 5.02 34.91 16.79
C ARG A 205 3.69 34.14 16.77
N LEU A 206 2.57 34.83 16.89
CA LEU A 206 1.23 34.21 16.82
C LEU A 206 1.01 33.50 15.46
N LEU A 207 1.39 34.15 14.35
CA LEU A 207 1.33 33.58 12.99
C LEU A 207 2.23 32.36 12.84
N THR A 208 3.48 32.49 13.28
CA THR A 208 4.49 31.42 13.19
C THR A 208 4.06 30.21 14.01
N GLN A 209 3.64 30.44 15.26
CA GLN A 209 3.19 29.37 16.15
C GLN A 209 2.00 28.60 15.55
N ARG A 210 1.00 29.30 14.98
CA ARG A 210 -0.13 28.64 14.30
C ARG A 210 0.34 27.73 13.17
N THR A 211 1.25 28.24 12.34
CA THR A 211 1.78 27.49 11.19
C THR A 211 2.60 26.27 11.65
N GLU A 212 3.48 26.43 12.63
CA GLU A 212 4.30 25.35 13.19
C GLU A 212 3.44 24.24 13.82
N GLU A 213 2.44 24.61 14.60
CA GLU A 213 1.49 23.65 15.18
C GLU A 213 0.73 22.88 14.08
N ALA A 214 0.27 23.59 13.05
CA ALA A 214 -0.42 22.96 11.92
C ALA A 214 0.50 22.01 11.15
N VAL A 215 1.74 22.40 10.85
CA VAL A 215 2.73 21.57 10.14
C VAL A 215 3.09 20.34 10.96
N THR A 216 3.33 20.48 12.27
CA THR A 216 3.69 19.36 13.14
C THR A 216 2.57 18.32 13.17
N LYS A 217 1.34 18.75 13.46
CA LYS A 217 0.16 17.85 13.47
C LYS A 217 -0.17 17.27 12.10
N LEU A 218 0.08 18.02 11.03
CA LEU A 218 -0.08 17.55 9.66
C LEU A 218 0.87 16.39 9.36
N ASN A 219 2.12 16.50 9.74
CA ASN A 219 3.12 15.44 9.54
C ASN A 219 2.80 14.20 10.37
N GLU A 220 2.41 14.36 11.63
CA GLU A 220 1.95 13.26 12.50
C GLU A 220 0.73 12.54 11.88
N SER A 221 -0.27 13.32 11.43
CA SER A 221 -1.47 12.77 10.80
C SER A 221 -1.17 12.05 9.49
N LYS A 222 -0.23 12.55 8.67
CA LYS A 222 0.22 11.88 7.44
C LYS A 222 0.94 10.57 7.72
N ASN A 223 1.75 10.49 8.76
CA ASN A 223 2.41 9.24 9.15
C ASN A 223 1.36 8.21 9.63
N SER A 224 0.45 8.63 10.50
CA SER A 224 -0.65 7.77 10.96
C SER A 224 -1.56 7.31 9.82
N LEU A 225 -1.77 8.16 8.80
CA LEU A 225 -2.56 7.78 7.62
C LEU A 225 -1.90 6.64 6.84
N ARG A 226 -0.58 6.70 6.63
CA ARG A 226 0.17 5.62 5.95
C ARG A 226 0.06 4.29 6.69
N ASP A 227 0.22 4.32 8.03
CA ASP A 227 0.07 3.12 8.86
C ASP A 227 -1.34 2.52 8.74
N VAL A 228 -2.36 3.37 8.72
CA VAL A 228 -3.75 2.93 8.53
C VAL A 228 -4.00 2.43 7.11
N GLU A 229 -3.40 3.02 6.09
CA GLU A 229 -3.49 2.54 4.70
C GLU A 229 -2.93 1.12 4.54
N GLU A 230 -1.79 0.83 5.16
CA GLU A 230 -1.22 -0.52 5.16
C GLU A 230 -2.12 -1.53 5.89
N GLN A 231 -2.65 -1.16 7.07
CA GLN A 231 -3.58 -2.00 7.82
C GLN A 231 -4.89 -2.21 7.05
N LEU A 232 -5.38 -1.19 6.36
CA LEU A 232 -6.59 -1.25 5.53
C LEU A 232 -6.40 -2.23 4.37
N ALA A 233 -5.26 -2.16 3.67
CA ALA A 233 -4.93 -3.09 2.60
C ALA A 233 -4.83 -4.55 3.09
N ALA A 234 -4.19 -4.78 4.24
CA ALA A 234 -4.12 -6.09 4.87
C ALA A 234 -5.50 -6.61 5.27
N SER A 235 -6.35 -5.75 5.87
CA SER A 235 -7.71 -6.12 6.28
C SER A 235 -8.62 -6.42 5.07
N PHE A 236 -8.44 -5.68 3.96
CA PHE A 236 -9.14 -5.95 2.71
C PHE A 236 -8.77 -7.32 2.15
N ALA A 237 -7.49 -7.67 2.14
CA ALA A 237 -7.02 -8.99 1.71
C ALA A 237 -7.58 -10.13 2.59
N VAL A 238 -7.72 -9.91 3.92
CA VAL A 238 -8.38 -10.87 4.81
C VAL A 238 -9.86 -11.06 4.44
N LEU A 239 -10.57 -9.96 4.19
CA LEU A 239 -11.97 -10.01 3.76
C LEU A 239 -12.12 -10.73 2.40
N GLU A 240 -11.25 -10.48 1.44
CA GLU A 240 -11.27 -11.14 0.14
C GLU A 240 -11.09 -12.66 0.28
N ARG A 241 -10.21 -13.11 1.19
CA ARG A 241 -9.97 -14.53 1.45
C ARG A 241 -11.14 -15.24 2.13
N THR A 242 -12.10 -14.52 2.74
CA THR A 242 -13.33 -15.18 3.25
C THR A 242 -14.16 -15.85 2.16
N VAL A 243 -13.97 -15.46 0.90
CA VAL A 243 -14.53 -16.11 -0.27
C VAL A 243 -13.47 -17.03 -0.88
N ILE A 244 -13.57 -18.31 -0.61
CA ILE A 244 -12.61 -19.32 -1.08
C ILE A 244 -12.94 -19.70 -2.51
N LYS A 245 -11.98 -19.48 -3.43
CA LYS A 245 -12.13 -19.71 -4.87
C LYS A 245 -11.22 -20.83 -5.38
N ALA A 246 -11.64 -21.51 -6.43
CA ALA A 246 -10.83 -22.52 -7.10
C ALA A 246 -9.58 -21.91 -7.75
N PRO A 247 -8.37 -22.44 -7.49
CA PRO A 247 -7.12 -21.91 -8.05
C PRO A 247 -6.91 -22.32 -9.52
N SER A 248 -7.55 -23.41 -9.98
CA SER A 248 -7.45 -23.95 -11.33
C SER A 248 -8.72 -24.70 -11.70
N ASP A 249 -8.86 -25.00 -12.99
CA ASP A 249 -9.87 -25.92 -13.48
C ASP A 249 -9.55 -27.34 -12.97
N GLY A 250 -10.57 -28.08 -12.58
CA GLY A 250 -10.35 -29.42 -12.03
C GLY A 250 -11.62 -30.10 -11.51
N ILE A 251 -11.43 -31.21 -10.87
CA ILE A 251 -12.48 -31.98 -10.19
C ILE A 251 -12.13 -32.06 -8.71
N VAL A 252 -13.11 -31.83 -7.85
CA VAL A 252 -12.95 -31.97 -6.40
C VAL A 252 -12.84 -33.42 -6.01
N VAL A 253 -11.71 -33.82 -5.44
CA VAL A 253 -11.44 -35.23 -5.03
C VAL A 253 -11.91 -35.48 -3.61
N THR A 254 -11.60 -34.56 -2.68
CA THR A 254 -11.99 -34.67 -1.27
C THR A 254 -12.35 -33.29 -0.73
N SER A 255 -13.35 -33.27 0.18
CA SER A 255 -13.74 -32.09 0.94
C SER A 255 -13.76 -32.43 2.43
N ALA A 256 -12.95 -31.74 3.21
CA ALA A 256 -12.88 -31.94 4.66
C ALA A 256 -14.07 -31.32 5.40
N TYR A 257 -14.73 -30.32 4.80
CA TYR A 257 -15.79 -29.55 5.44
C TYR A 257 -17.04 -29.54 4.56
N ASN A 258 -18.04 -30.33 4.96
CA ASN A 258 -19.28 -30.53 4.22
C ASN A 258 -20.53 -29.97 4.93
N VAL A 259 -20.35 -29.33 6.11
CA VAL A 259 -21.45 -28.85 6.96
C VAL A 259 -21.28 -27.34 7.21
N ILE A 260 -22.36 -26.61 7.01
CA ILE A 260 -22.44 -25.19 7.36
C ILE A 260 -22.34 -25.02 8.89
N GLY A 261 -21.59 -24.03 9.35
CA GLY A 261 -21.31 -23.78 10.77
C GLY A 261 -20.06 -24.47 11.30
N ASN A 262 -19.40 -25.32 10.51
CA ASN A 262 -18.10 -25.88 10.90
C ASN A 262 -17.04 -24.78 11.01
N VAL A 263 -16.09 -24.98 11.93
CA VAL A 263 -14.96 -24.08 12.16
C VAL A 263 -13.73 -24.68 11.49
N ILE A 264 -13.11 -23.90 10.60
CA ILE A 264 -11.84 -24.22 9.94
C ILE A 264 -10.72 -23.58 10.75
N GLY A 265 -9.71 -24.37 11.12
CA GLY A 265 -8.51 -23.83 11.78
C GLY A 265 -7.54 -23.15 10.80
N PRO A 266 -6.65 -22.27 11.30
CA PRO A 266 -5.60 -21.66 10.48
C PRO A 266 -4.67 -22.72 9.88
N GLY A 267 -4.43 -22.64 8.56
CA GLY A 267 -3.59 -23.59 7.84
C GLY A 267 -4.20 -24.97 7.59
N GLU A 268 -5.44 -25.19 7.99
CA GLU A 268 -6.10 -26.48 7.75
C GLU A 268 -6.46 -26.71 6.29
N LYS A 269 -6.37 -27.98 5.89
CA LYS A 269 -6.76 -28.45 4.57
C LYS A 269 -8.29 -28.43 4.45
N ILE A 270 -8.78 -27.71 3.44
CA ILE A 270 -10.20 -27.60 3.15
C ILE A 270 -10.64 -28.64 2.14
N MET A 271 -9.88 -28.73 1.04
CA MET A 271 -10.28 -29.48 -0.16
C MET A 271 -9.06 -29.89 -0.97
N GLU A 272 -9.20 -30.97 -1.73
CA GLU A 272 -8.26 -31.32 -2.79
C GLU A 272 -8.93 -31.25 -4.15
N ILE A 273 -8.25 -30.58 -5.07
CA ILE A 273 -8.66 -30.47 -6.47
C ILE A 273 -7.66 -31.21 -7.33
N LEU A 274 -8.14 -32.11 -8.17
CA LEU A 274 -7.37 -32.71 -9.24
C LEU A 274 -7.47 -31.82 -10.48
N PRO A 275 -6.38 -31.16 -10.88
CA PRO A 275 -6.41 -30.30 -12.05
C PRO A 275 -6.73 -31.10 -13.31
N THR A 276 -7.65 -30.59 -14.14
CA THR A 276 -7.86 -31.09 -15.50
C THR A 276 -6.91 -30.31 -16.42
N ALA A 277 -5.95 -31.03 -17.05
CA ALA A 277 -5.06 -30.37 -17.99
C ALA A 277 -5.75 -30.11 -19.30
N ASP A 278 -5.43 -28.99 -19.92
CA ASP A 278 -5.75 -28.73 -21.33
C ASP A 278 -5.15 -29.81 -22.25
N ARG A 279 -4.03 -30.43 -21.84
CA ARG A 279 -3.33 -31.50 -22.56
C ARG A 279 -3.07 -32.69 -21.64
N PRO A 280 -3.68 -33.84 -21.91
CA PRO A 280 -3.43 -35.04 -21.12
C PRO A 280 -1.97 -35.48 -21.32
N LEU A 281 -1.29 -35.75 -20.21
CA LEU A 281 0.06 -36.31 -20.19
C LEU A 281 -0.03 -37.81 -20.01
N VAL A 282 0.90 -38.56 -20.61
CA VAL A 282 1.06 -39.98 -20.38
C VAL A 282 2.36 -40.24 -19.64
N GLU A 283 2.30 -40.92 -18.52
CA GLU A 283 3.47 -41.41 -17.81
C GLU A 283 3.80 -42.80 -18.27
N ALA A 284 4.93 -42.99 -18.92
CA ALA A 284 5.44 -44.28 -19.35
C ALA A 284 6.56 -44.73 -18.43
N ARG A 285 6.58 -46.02 -18.12
CA ARG A 285 7.61 -46.69 -17.33
C ARG A 285 8.60 -47.37 -18.26
N LEU A 286 9.80 -46.80 -18.35
CA LEU A 286 10.90 -47.32 -19.18
C LEU A 286 11.73 -48.30 -18.36
N GLN A 287 12.11 -49.44 -18.97
CA GLN A 287 13.06 -50.34 -18.34
C GLN A 287 14.47 -49.73 -18.31
N PRO A 288 15.30 -49.99 -17.28
CA PRO A 288 16.63 -49.41 -17.17
C PRO A 288 17.52 -49.68 -18.39
N LYS A 289 17.35 -50.76 -19.08
CA LYS A 289 18.10 -51.09 -20.30
C LYS A 289 17.76 -50.24 -21.52
N ASP A 290 16.60 -49.56 -21.49
CA ASP A 290 16.11 -48.78 -22.65
C ASP A 290 16.35 -47.26 -22.48
N ILE A 291 16.97 -46.82 -21.38
CA ILE A 291 17.17 -45.39 -21.07
C ILE A 291 18.11 -44.67 -22.09
N ASP A 292 19.11 -45.39 -22.57
CA ASP A 292 20.13 -44.79 -23.49
C ASP A 292 19.56 -44.43 -24.88
N VAL A 293 18.41 -44.99 -25.25
CA VAL A 293 17.77 -44.76 -26.56
C VAL A 293 16.57 -43.88 -26.51
N VAL A 294 16.15 -43.40 -25.32
CA VAL A 294 15.01 -42.54 -25.16
C VAL A 294 15.41 -41.12 -24.71
N HIS A 295 15.09 -40.12 -25.53
CA HIS A 295 15.42 -38.75 -25.28
C HIS A 295 14.21 -37.83 -25.43
N SER A 296 14.23 -36.67 -24.78
CA SER A 296 13.23 -35.60 -24.98
C SER A 296 13.15 -35.21 -26.45
N GLY A 297 11.94 -34.97 -26.95
CA GLY A 297 11.65 -34.58 -28.33
C GLY A 297 11.36 -35.76 -29.27
N GLN A 298 11.57 -37.01 -28.83
CA GLN A 298 11.26 -38.18 -29.68
C GLN A 298 9.74 -38.34 -29.87
N GLN A 299 9.36 -38.76 -31.06
CA GLN A 299 7.97 -39.07 -31.39
C GLN A 299 7.62 -40.43 -30.80
N ALA A 300 6.39 -40.51 -30.30
CA ALA A 300 5.82 -41.73 -29.76
C ALA A 300 4.39 -41.93 -30.28
N ARG A 301 3.95 -43.16 -30.29
CA ARG A 301 2.56 -43.53 -30.57
C ARG A 301 1.96 -44.21 -29.33
N LEU A 302 0.76 -43.79 -29.01
CA LEU A 302 0.02 -44.28 -27.85
C LEU A 302 -1.12 -45.15 -28.29
N ARG A 303 -1.29 -46.32 -27.64
CA ARG A 303 -2.43 -47.19 -27.82
C ARG A 303 -3.15 -47.34 -26.47
N PHE A 304 -4.40 -46.89 -26.44
CA PHE A 304 -5.23 -47.00 -25.24
C PHE A 304 -5.81 -48.40 -25.13
N THR A 305 -5.35 -49.18 -24.15
CA THR A 305 -5.75 -50.59 -23.98
C THR A 305 -7.15 -50.74 -23.37
N ALA A 306 -7.68 -49.66 -22.73
CA ALA A 306 -9.02 -49.65 -22.16
C ALA A 306 -10.10 -49.28 -23.19
N LEU A 307 -9.74 -48.80 -24.36
CA LEU A 307 -10.64 -48.49 -25.46
C LEU A 307 -10.65 -49.62 -26.48
N ASP A 308 -11.74 -49.77 -27.26
CA ASP A 308 -11.82 -50.83 -28.29
C ASP A 308 -10.72 -50.67 -29.36
N ALA A 309 -9.73 -51.56 -29.31
CA ALA A 309 -8.56 -51.55 -30.17
C ALA A 309 -8.90 -51.60 -31.69
N ARG A 310 -10.09 -52.03 -32.06
CA ARG A 310 -10.54 -52.05 -33.46
C ARG A 310 -11.09 -50.74 -33.97
N ARG A 311 -11.46 -49.82 -33.05
CA ARG A 311 -12.09 -48.52 -33.36
C ARG A 311 -11.20 -47.32 -33.02
N THR A 312 -10.18 -47.50 -32.17
CA THR A 312 -9.35 -46.43 -31.68
C THR A 312 -7.99 -46.47 -32.38
N PRO A 313 -7.69 -45.53 -33.29
CA PRO A 313 -6.38 -45.42 -33.92
C PRO A 313 -5.32 -45.04 -32.90
N GLU A 314 -4.05 -45.34 -33.24
CA GLU A 314 -2.90 -44.88 -32.44
C GLU A 314 -2.84 -43.34 -32.41
N VAL A 315 -2.55 -42.77 -31.24
CA VAL A 315 -2.47 -41.33 -31.01
C VAL A 315 -1.02 -40.90 -30.98
N GLU A 316 -0.69 -39.85 -31.70
CA GLU A 316 0.65 -39.28 -31.72
C GLU A 316 0.96 -38.53 -30.41
N ALA A 317 2.15 -38.77 -29.89
CA ALA A 317 2.67 -38.09 -28.73
C ALA A 317 4.16 -37.76 -28.89
N VAL A 318 4.65 -36.87 -28.04
CA VAL A 318 6.07 -36.49 -28.01
C VAL A 318 6.60 -36.68 -26.58
N VAL A 319 7.78 -37.27 -26.45
CA VAL A 319 8.47 -37.37 -25.17
C VAL A 319 8.88 -35.97 -24.71
N GLN A 320 8.24 -35.47 -23.66
CA GLN A 320 8.53 -34.16 -23.11
C GLN A 320 9.75 -34.19 -22.18
N GLN A 321 9.76 -35.18 -21.28
CA GLN A 321 10.79 -35.32 -20.27
C GLN A 321 11.03 -36.78 -19.93
N VAL A 322 12.29 -37.13 -19.64
CA VAL A 322 12.69 -38.41 -19.04
C VAL A 322 13.31 -38.11 -17.68
N SER A 323 12.97 -38.93 -16.66
CA SER A 323 13.53 -38.76 -15.31
C SER A 323 15.04 -38.93 -15.31
N ALA A 324 15.75 -38.02 -14.60
CA ALA A 324 17.22 -38.08 -14.47
C ALA A 324 17.68 -39.23 -13.56
N ASP A 325 16.81 -39.73 -12.69
CA ASP A 325 17.13 -40.80 -11.77
C ASP A 325 16.10 -41.94 -11.89
N ARG A 326 16.53 -43.12 -11.51
CA ARG A 326 15.67 -44.31 -11.49
C ARG A 326 14.73 -44.27 -10.30
N LEU A 327 13.50 -44.61 -10.53
CA LEU A 327 12.45 -44.76 -9.53
C LEU A 327 12.25 -46.26 -9.25
N VAL A 328 11.74 -46.60 -8.07
CA VAL A 328 11.38 -47.96 -7.71
C VAL A 328 9.88 -48.02 -7.56
N ASP A 329 9.24 -48.90 -8.27
CA ASP A 329 7.82 -49.18 -8.11
C ASP A 329 7.55 -49.84 -6.75
N GLN A 330 6.70 -49.23 -5.94
CA GLN A 330 6.41 -49.70 -4.57
C GLN A 330 5.72 -51.04 -4.53
N ALA A 331 4.96 -51.40 -5.57
CA ALA A 331 4.20 -52.66 -5.63
C ALA A 331 5.06 -53.83 -6.15
N THR A 332 5.90 -53.57 -7.17
CA THR A 332 6.69 -54.64 -7.83
C THR A 332 8.16 -54.65 -7.40
N GLN A 333 8.62 -53.60 -6.66
CA GLN A 333 10.03 -53.38 -6.26
C GLN A 333 11.00 -53.33 -7.46
N GLN A 334 10.48 -53.14 -8.68
CA GLN A 334 11.32 -53.08 -9.88
C GLN A 334 11.75 -51.63 -10.17
N PRO A 335 13.03 -51.41 -10.53
CA PRO A 335 13.49 -50.08 -10.93
C PRO A 335 12.99 -49.77 -12.34
N TYR A 336 12.58 -48.51 -12.53
CA TYR A 336 12.17 -47.97 -13.83
C TYR A 336 12.56 -46.49 -13.96
N TYR A 337 12.63 -45.99 -15.21
CA TYR A 337 12.71 -44.57 -15.49
C TYR A 337 11.34 -44.06 -15.95
N ARG A 338 10.96 -42.89 -15.50
CA ARG A 338 9.70 -42.26 -15.87
C ARG A 338 9.87 -41.39 -17.09
N ALA A 339 9.14 -41.63 -18.16
CA ALA A 339 9.01 -40.71 -19.28
C ALA A 339 7.63 -40.08 -19.26
N LEU A 340 7.59 -38.73 -19.39
CA LEU A 340 6.39 -37.97 -19.59
C LEU A 340 6.22 -37.68 -21.05
N LEU A 341 5.05 -38.01 -21.62
CA LEU A 341 4.72 -37.79 -23.01
C LEU A 341 3.50 -36.88 -23.10
N GLU A 342 3.58 -35.89 -23.96
CA GLU A 342 2.49 -34.97 -24.29
C GLU A 342 1.77 -35.46 -25.54
N ILE A 343 0.44 -35.57 -25.45
CA ILE A 343 -0.40 -35.92 -26.60
C ILE A 343 -0.48 -34.71 -27.52
N LYS A 344 -0.23 -34.88 -28.83
CA LYS A 344 -0.41 -33.82 -29.84
C LYS A 344 -1.88 -33.41 -29.94
N GLU A 345 -2.12 -32.13 -30.29
CA GLU A 345 -3.47 -31.50 -30.29
C GLU A 345 -4.55 -32.21 -31.12
N SER A 346 -4.17 -33.01 -32.09
CA SER A 346 -5.14 -33.72 -32.95
C SER A 346 -5.42 -35.13 -32.39
N LEU A 347 -6.45 -35.25 -31.55
CA LEU A 347 -7.03 -36.54 -31.26
C LEU A 347 -7.72 -37.09 -32.52
N PRO A 348 -7.47 -38.33 -32.91
CA PRO A 348 -8.10 -38.92 -34.09
C PRO A 348 -9.61 -39.07 -33.87
N THR A 349 -10.36 -39.12 -34.99
CA THR A 349 -11.82 -39.28 -35.01
C THR A 349 -12.20 -40.54 -34.21
N GLY A 350 -12.91 -40.34 -33.08
CA GLY A 350 -13.36 -41.44 -32.24
C GLY A 350 -12.83 -41.47 -30.81
N VAL A 351 -11.94 -40.52 -30.43
CA VAL A 351 -11.47 -40.34 -29.05
C VAL A 351 -11.80 -38.92 -28.63
N ALA A 352 -12.77 -38.75 -27.75
CA ALA A 352 -13.06 -37.48 -27.13
C ALA A 352 -12.10 -37.21 -25.94
N LYS A 353 -11.77 -35.96 -25.68
CA LYS A 353 -10.96 -35.60 -24.50
C LYS A 353 -11.58 -36.13 -23.18
N ASP A 354 -12.91 -36.14 -23.14
CA ASP A 354 -13.68 -36.56 -21.97
C ASP A 354 -13.62 -38.09 -21.73
N ASP A 355 -13.19 -38.91 -22.73
CA ASP A 355 -13.01 -40.35 -22.61
C ASP A 355 -11.64 -40.71 -21.98
N LEU A 356 -10.73 -39.76 -21.87
CA LEU A 356 -9.35 -39.94 -21.37
C LEU A 356 -9.29 -39.69 -19.86
N HIS A 357 -9.54 -40.72 -19.07
CA HIS A 357 -9.51 -40.61 -17.60
C HIS A 357 -8.12 -40.85 -17.04
N PRO A 358 -7.70 -40.06 -16.02
CA PRO A 358 -6.45 -40.31 -15.28
C PRO A 358 -6.41 -41.76 -14.74
N GLY A 359 -5.24 -42.39 -14.84
CA GLY A 359 -5.04 -43.78 -14.47
C GLY A 359 -5.36 -44.81 -15.55
N MET A 360 -5.93 -44.42 -16.70
CA MET A 360 -6.20 -45.32 -17.83
C MET A 360 -4.87 -45.91 -18.34
N PRO A 361 -4.79 -47.28 -18.53
CA PRO A 361 -3.58 -47.90 -19.05
C PRO A 361 -3.38 -47.63 -20.54
N VAL A 362 -2.12 -47.35 -20.91
CA VAL A 362 -1.69 -47.01 -22.27
C VAL A 362 -0.42 -47.76 -22.61
N GLU A 363 -0.37 -48.34 -23.81
CA GLU A 363 0.87 -48.83 -24.38
C GLU A 363 1.58 -47.71 -25.17
N VAL A 364 2.85 -47.50 -24.85
CA VAL A 364 3.65 -46.39 -25.43
C VAL A 364 4.71 -46.97 -26.35
N PHE A 365 4.67 -46.61 -27.62
CA PHE A 365 5.63 -47.01 -28.64
C PHE A 365 6.51 -45.79 -28.96
N ILE A 366 7.69 -45.72 -28.38
CA ILE A 366 8.68 -44.62 -28.64
C ILE A 366 9.51 -44.99 -29.83
N SER A 367 9.62 -44.08 -30.81
CA SER A 367 10.45 -44.26 -31.98
C SER A 367 11.93 -43.99 -31.63
N THR A 368 12.75 -45.03 -31.70
CA THR A 368 14.20 -44.96 -31.36
C THR A 368 15.09 -44.69 -32.54
N GLY A 369 14.51 -44.19 -33.65
CA GLY A 369 15.22 -43.87 -34.90
C GLY A 369 15.15 -45.00 -35.96
N ASP A 370 15.37 -44.59 -37.21
CA ASP A 370 15.41 -45.53 -38.36
C ASP A 370 16.73 -46.28 -38.35
N ARG A 371 16.62 -47.61 -38.39
CA ARG A 371 17.80 -48.49 -38.55
C ARG A 371 17.82 -49.00 -39.98
N THR A 372 19.01 -48.93 -40.61
CA THR A 372 19.16 -49.50 -41.93
C THR A 372 19.15 -51.03 -41.87
N PHE A 373 18.73 -51.69 -42.96
CA PHE A 373 18.73 -53.17 -43.10
C PHE A 373 20.12 -53.76 -42.80
N PHE A 374 21.17 -53.04 -43.15
CA PHE A 374 22.56 -53.44 -42.89
C PHE A 374 22.91 -53.42 -41.37
N ASP A 375 22.41 -52.47 -40.60
CA ASP A 375 22.60 -52.44 -39.14
C ASP A 375 21.93 -53.66 -38.47
N TYR A 376 20.79 -54.12 -38.99
CA TYR A 376 20.09 -55.28 -38.44
C TYR A 376 20.87 -56.58 -38.71
N LEU A 377 21.58 -56.66 -39.81
CA LEU A 377 22.37 -57.86 -40.21
C LEU A 377 23.75 -57.92 -39.56
N ILE A 378 24.39 -56.79 -39.36
CA ILE A 378 25.78 -56.70 -38.87
C ILE A 378 25.87 -56.55 -37.33
N LYS A 379 24.90 -55.96 -36.69
CA LYS A 379 24.93 -55.71 -35.24
C LYS A 379 25.08 -56.99 -34.40
N PRO A 380 24.38 -58.12 -34.64
CA PRO A 380 24.61 -59.34 -33.88
C PRO A 380 26.00 -59.93 -34.03
N LEU A 381 26.62 -59.77 -35.21
CA LEU A 381 27.99 -60.18 -35.46
C LEU A 381 29.01 -59.31 -34.73
N ARG A 382 28.78 -57.99 -34.69
CA ARG A 382 29.65 -57.03 -34.02
C ARG A 382 29.57 -57.14 -32.49
N ASP A 383 28.37 -57.28 -31.95
CA ASP A 383 28.15 -57.47 -30.52
C ASP A 383 28.74 -58.82 -30.04
N SER A 384 28.68 -59.88 -30.86
CA SER A 384 29.28 -61.21 -30.55
C SER A 384 30.80 -61.16 -30.54
N THR A 385 31.42 -60.35 -31.45
CA THR A 385 32.89 -60.17 -31.49
C THR A 385 33.39 -59.26 -30.39
N SER A 386 32.63 -58.24 -29.97
CA SER A 386 33.05 -57.35 -28.88
C SER A 386 33.05 -58.03 -27.50
N HIS A 387 32.22 -59.05 -27.28
CA HIS A 387 32.26 -59.87 -26.06
C HIS A 387 33.34 -60.95 -26.09
N ALA A 388 33.86 -61.35 -27.28
CA ALA A 388 34.85 -62.39 -27.41
C ALA A 388 36.32 -61.89 -27.23
N PHE A 389 36.53 -60.58 -27.17
CA PHE A 389 37.87 -59.95 -27.02
C PHE A 389 38.04 -59.15 -25.73
N VAL A 390 37.15 -59.30 -24.71
CA VAL A 390 37.39 -58.75 -23.38
C VAL A 390 37.79 -59.96 -22.49
N GLU A 391 39.09 -60.24 -22.45
CA GLU A 391 39.71 -60.98 -21.38
C GLU A 391 40.07 -60.01 -20.25
N ASP A 392 39.80 -60.46 -18.98
CA ASP A 392 40.15 -59.75 -17.72
C ASP A 392 41.63 -59.37 -17.60
#